data_019264f11c4fe0ba16c57d3ee279d004
#
_entry.id   019264f11c4fe0ba16c57d3ee279d004
#
_cell.length_a   1.000
_cell.length_b   1.000
_cell.length_c   1.000
_cell.angle_alpha   90.00
_cell.angle_beta   90.00
_cell.angle_gamma   90.00
#
_symmetry.space_group_name_H-M   'P 1'
#
loop_
_entity.id
_entity.type
_entity.pdbx_description
1 polymer ?
#
loop_
_entity_poly.entity_id
_entity_poly.type
_entity_poly.pdbx_seq_one_letter_code
_entity_poly.pdbx_strand_id
1 'polypeptide(L)'
;MNREDAYAPKSVEMTLHEFLDGNYGADGDDVLRRMLDGGADPSGREGLLSEAPLHVATRRRRASAVEILLDRGADIDAQTAGGKTAHAHAVRRGFDEVAELLRLRGASTLLNQPDNLAVAIVNGRMDEARTILAAHPGAARTGNAEEDRLLADVAGRNETGPVELLISAGADLEAQGLDSGTPLHQAAWFGQPDNARLLIDSGAPLDIFDATHESSPIGWAVHGSRYSGGAEGRQDAYVALVRMLLAAGSSLHYPGEPQTDAYFQRMLEDAASRVGEVLRNGRPQ
;
A
#
# COMPACT_ATOMS: atom_id res chain seq x y z
N MET A 1 53.35 -0.43 11.87
CA MET A 1 51.96 -0.21 12.29
C MET A 1 51.21 0.23 11.03
N ASN A 2 50.61 -0.78 10.34
CA ASN A 2 50.04 -0.62 9.01
C ASN A 2 48.68 0.09 9.08
N ARG A 3 48.51 1.09 8.22
CA ARG A 3 47.30 1.92 8.07
C ARG A 3 46.20 1.23 7.23
N GLU A 4 46.16 -0.09 7.15
CA GLU A 4 45.21 -0.83 6.28
C GLU A 4 43.98 -1.38 7.03
N ASP A 5 43.90 -1.27 8.38
CA ASP A 5 42.78 -1.85 9.14
C ASP A 5 41.62 -0.87 9.44
N ALA A 6 41.54 0.28 8.76
CA ALA A 6 40.60 1.36 9.12
C ALA A 6 39.35 1.44 8.22
N TYR A 7 39.17 0.54 7.24
CA TYR A 7 38.00 0.61 6.34
C TYR A 7 37.49 -0.78 5.96
N ALA A 8 37.15 -1.59 6.95
CA ALA A 8 36.17 -2.66 6.71
C ALA A 8 34.79 -1.98 6.65
N PRO A 9 34.03 -2.06 5.54
CA PRO A 9 32.66 -1.61 5.55
C PRO A 9 31.95 -2.44 6.63
N LYS A 10 31.36 -1.76 7.62
CA LYS A 10 30.39 -2.43 8.50
C LYS A 10 29.33 -3.00 7.55
N SER A 11 29.27 -4.33 7.45
CA SER A 11 28.11 -4.97 6.86
C SER A 11 26.91 -4.43 7.61
N VAL A 12 26.07 -3.65 6.94
CA VAL A 12 24.79 -3.23 7.50
C VAL A 12 24.05 -4.55 7.67
N GLU A 13 24.00 -5.07 8.90
CA GLU A 13 23.22 -6.25 9.19
C GLU A 13 21.75 -5.88 8.91
N MET A 14 21.14 -6.62 7.97
CA MET A 14 19.74 -6.47 7.61
C MET A 14 18.86 -6.68 8.83
N THR A 15 17.97 -5.76 9.11
CA THR A 15 17.04 -5.89 10.24
C THR A 15 15.95 -6.93 9.95
N LEU A 16 15.23 -7.37 10.99
CA LEU A 16 14.05 -8.25 10.81
C LEU A 16 12.98 -7.58 9.96
N HIS A 17 12.81 -6.26 10.09
CA HIS A 17 11.83 -5.50 9.32
C HIS A 17 12.18 -5.48 7.85
N GLU A 18 13.42 -5.12 7.50
CA GLU A 18 13.90 -5.12 6.11
C GLU A 18 13.80 -6.52 5.48
N PHE A 19 14.15 -7.55 6.23
CA PHE A 19 14.05 -8.93 5.77
C PHE A 19 12.59 -9.33 5.52
N LEU A 20 11.73 -9.09 6.50
CA LEU A 20 10.30 -9.41 6.40
C LEU A 20 9.58 -8.54 5.36
N ASP A 21 10.07 -7.35 5.06
CA ASP A 21 9.42 -6.47 4.09
C ASP A 21 9.75 -6.82 2.64
N GLY A 22 11.02 -7.04 2.33
CA GLY A 22 11.49 -7.14 0.94
C GLY A 22 12.16 -8.47 0.57
N ASN A 23 12.87 -9.13 1.48
CA ASN A 23 13.85 -10.17 1.13
C ASN A 23 13.45 -11.60 1.52
N TYR A 24 12.17 -11.85 1.71
CA TYR A 24 11.65 -13.15 2.13
C TYR A 24 11.49 -14.08 0.93
N GLY A 25 12.56 -14.81 0.57
CA GLY A 25 12.56 -15.80 -0.51
C GLY A 25 11.98 -17.17 -0.12
N ALA A 26 12.23 -18.18 -0.93
CA ALA A 26 11.75 -19.55 -0.70
C ALA A 26 12.32 -20.20 0.57
N ASP A 27 13.50 -19.77 1.01
CA ASP A 27 14.16 -20.18 2.26
C ASP A 27 13.92 -19.21 3.41
N GLY A 28 12.97 -18.30 3.26
CA GLY A 28 12.70 -17.20 4.19
C GLY A 28 12.44 -17.65 5.61
N ASP A 29 11.69 -18.73 5.81
CA ASP A 29 11.42 -19.29 7.13
C ASP A 29 12.72 -19.71 7.85
N ASP A 30 13.65 -20.33 7.14
CA ASP A 30 14.91 -20.79 7.72
C ASP A 30 15.86 -19.60 8.00
N VAL A 31 15.85 -18.58 7.15
CA VAL A 31 16.58 -17.34 7.39
C VAL A 31 16.03 -16.63 8.62
N LEU A 32 14.70 -16.50 8.73
CA LEU A 32 14.04 -15.88 9.89
C LEU A 32 14.41 -16.60 11.20
N ARG A 33 14.35 -17.94 11.21
CA ARG A 33 14.76 -18.72 12.39
C ARG A 33 16.21 -18.43 12.77
N ARG A 34 17.14 -18.42 11.81
CA ARG A 34 18.55 -18.12 12.08
C ARG A 34 18.76 -16.71 12.63
N MET A 35 18.04 -15.70 12.10
CA MET A 35 18.12 -14.33 12.63
C MET A 35 17.67 -14.26 14.09
N LEU A 36 16.55 -14.91 14.40
CA LEU A 36 16.01 -14.98 15.77
C LEU A 36 16.91 -15.80 16.70
N ASP A 37 17.48 -16.92 16.25
CA ASP A 37 18.47 -17.72 17.00
C ASP A 37 19.77 -16.94 17.22
N GLY A 38 20.12 -16.04 16.32
CA GLY A 38 21.24 -15.10 16.43
C GLY A 38 20.99 -13.93 17.38
N GLY A 39 19.80 -13.85 17.99
CA GLY A 39 19.45 -12.82 18.98
C GLY A 39 18.73 -11.61 18.45
N ALA A 40 18.21 -11.66 17.20
CA ALA A 40 17.31 -10.59 16.72
C ALA A 40 16.04 -10.53 17.57
N ASP A 41 15.61 -9.33 17.93
CA ASP A 41 14.45 -9.11 18.80
C ASP A 41 13.13 -9.33 18.03
N PRO A 42 12.33 -10.37 18.36
CA PRO A 42 11.05 -10.62 17.69
C PRO A 42 9.99 -9.54 17.95
N SER A 43 10.21 -8.66 18.92
CA SER A 43 9.30 -7.56 19.30
C SER A 43 9.91 -6.18 19.08
N GLY A 44 11.12 -6.09 18.53
CA GLY A 44 11.81 -4.84 18.21
C GLY A 44 10.93 -3.94 17.32
N ARG A 45 10.94 -2.62 17.58
CA ARG A 45 10.06 -1.68 16.87
C ARG A 45 10.85 -0.76 15.97
N GLU A 46 10.40 -0.59 14.76
CA GLU A 46 11.07 0.24 13.75
C GLU A 46 10.09 1.13 12.97
N GLY A 47 10.67 2.12 12.31
CA GLY A 47 9.96 3.05 11.43
C GLY A 47 9.04 4.06 12.13
N LEU A 48 8.45 4.94 11.34
CA LEU A 48 7.58 6.02 11.82
C LEU A 48 6.31 5.48 12.49
N LEU A 49 5.82 4.34 12.05
CA LEU A 49 4.64 3.69 12.63
C LEU A 49 4.98 2.83 13.85
N SER A 50 6.26 2.73 14.25
CA SER A 50 6.68 1.87 15.36
C SER A 50 6.16 0.42 15.21
N GLU A 51 6.30 -0.13 14.00
CA GLU A 51 5.89 -1.51 13.70
C GLU A 51 6.81 -2.51 14.41
N ALA A 52 6.24 -3.59 14.92
CA ALA A 52 6.99 -4.79 15.30
C ALA A 52 7.10 -5.75 14.11
N PRO A 53 8.06 -6.70 14.09
CA PRO A 53 8.19 -7.71 13.04
C PRO A 53 6.87 -8.44 12.71
N LEU A 54 6.03 -8.65 13.73
CA LEU A 54 4.72 -9.29 13.58
C LEU A 54 3.76 -8.48 12.68
N HIS A 55 3.80 -7.13 12.76
CA HIS A 55 3.01 -6.27 11.87
C HIS A 55 3.48 -6.40 10.43
N VAL A 56 4.81 -6.41 10.21
CA VAL A 56 5.40 -6.54 8.87
C VAL A 56 5.03 -7.90 8.26
N ALA A 57 5.22 -9.00 8.99
CA ALA A 57 4.85 -10.34 8.53
C ALA A 57 3.35 -10.42 8.17
N THR A 58 2.49 -9.80 9.00
CA THR A 58 1.04 -9.75 8.79
C THR A 58 0.68 -8.97 7.53
N ARG A 59 1.21 -7.74 7.36
CA ARG A 59 0.88 -6.92 6.19
C ARG A 59 1.41 -7.49 4.87
N ARG A 60 2.44 -8.31 4.93
CA ARG A 60 2.98 -9.10 3.80
C ARG A 60 2.30 -10.47 3.65
N ARG A 61 1.27 -10.76 4.46
CA ARG A 61 0.49 -12.00 4.45
C ARG A 61 1.37 -13.26 4.56
N ARG A 62 2.39 -13.22 5.41
CA ARG A 62 3.35 -14.32 5.62
C ARG A 62 2.98 -15.14 6.86
N ALA A 63 2.00 -16.03 6.72
CA ALA A 63 1.47 -16.81 7.84
C ALA A 63 2.57 -17.61 8.56
N SER A 64 3.48 -18.25 7.83
CA SER A 64 4.61 -19.00 8.43
C SER A 64 5.54 -18.11 9.25
N ALA A 65 5.84 -16.88 8.76
CA ALA A 65 6.65 -15.93 9.51
C ALA A 65 5.93 -15.47 10.79
N VAL A 66 4.59 -15.27 10.73
CA VAL A 66 3.78 -14.96 11.92
C VAL A 66 3.90 -16.06 12.95
N GLU A 67 3.78 -17.34 12.56
CA GLU A 67 3.95 -18.48 13.48
C GLU A 67 5.35 -18.49 14.11
N ILE A 68 6.40 -18.36 13.29
CA ILE A 68 7.78 -18.38 13.77
C ILE A 68 8.04 -17.26 14.79
N LEU A 69 7.56 -16.05 14.49
CA LEU A 69 7.72 -14.90 15.41
C LEU A 69 7.01 -15.15 16.76
N LEU A 70 5.78 -15.67 16.72
CA LEU A 70 5.01 -15.99 17.92
C LEU A 70 5.67 -17.11 18.74
N ASP A 71 6.22 -18.15 18.08
CA ASP A 71 6.95 -19.24 18.74
C ASP A 71 8.25 -18.76 19.40
N ARG A 72 8.78 -17.61 18.97
CA ARG A 72 9.97 -16.95 19.54
C ARG A 72 9.63 -15.82 20.50
N GLY A 73 8.36 -15.72 20.94
CA GLY A 73 7.91 -14.81 21.97
C GLY A 73 7.62 -13.39 21.51
N ALA A 74 7.32 -13.18 20.21
CA ALA A 74 6.80 -11.89 19.75
C ALA A 74 5.54 -11.50 20.54
N ASP A 75 5.47 -10.22 20.93
CA ASP A 75 4.27 -9.68 21.59
C ASP A 75 3.11 -9.66 20.59
N ILE A 76 2.14 -10.57 20.80
CA ILE A 76 1.00 -10.77 19.89
C ILE A 76 0.06 -9.58 19.84
N ASP A 77 -0.03 -8.79 20.92
CA ASP A 77 -0.88 -7.61 21.04
C ASP A 77 -0.08 -6.30 20.95
N ALA A 78 1.16 -6.38 20.47
CA ALA A 78 1.94 -5.19 20.17
C ALA A 78 1.13 -4.22 19.29
N GLN A 79 1.16 -2.93 19.64
CA GLN A 79 0.44 -1.89 18.89
C GLN A 79 1.44 -1.01 18.14
N THR A 80 1.09 -0.61 16.93
CA THR A 80 1.79 0.45 16.19
C THR A 80 1.61 1.82 16.86
N ALA A 81 2.26 2.86 16.33
CA ALA A 81 2.02 4.25 16.78
C ALA A 81 0.56 4.68 16.59
N GLY A 82 -0.14 4.14 15.60
CA GLY A 82 -1.57 4.37 15.35
C GLY A 82 -2.49 3.47 16.20
N GLY A 83 -1.96 2.68 17.14
CA GLY A 83 -2.73 1.82 18.03
C GLY A 83 -3.26 0.53 17.39
N LYS A 84 -2.68 0.11 16.27
CA LYS A 84 -3.13 -1.09 15.56
C LYS A 84 -2.32 -2.32 15.94
N THR A 85 -3.03 -3.42 16.26
CA THR A 85 -2.43 -4.75 16.45
C THR A 85 -2.24 -5.48 15.11
N ALA A 86 -1.43 -6.51 15.09
CA ALA A 86 -1.30 -7.39 13.92
C ALA A 86 -2.65 -7.99 13.51
N HIS A 87 -3.50 -8.38 14.48
CA HIS A 87 -4.86 -8.87 14.19
C HIS A 87 -5.72 -7.80 13.49
N ALA A 88 -5.73 -6.55 13.99
CA ALA A 88 -6.46 -5.45 13.35
C ALA A 88 -5.96 -5.23 11.90
N HIS A 89 -4.64 -5.27 11.67
CA HIS A 89 -4.07 -5.19 10.32
C HIS A 89 -4.56 -6.32 9.39
N ALA A 90 -4.64 -7.56 9.89
CA ALA A 90 -5.08 -8.70 9.10
C ALA A 90 -6.55 -8.58 8.69
N VAL A 91 -7.46 -8.31 9.65
CA VAL A 91 -8.90 -8.24 9.36
C VAL A 91 -9.28 -7.04 8.49
N ARG A 92 -8.62 -5.89 8.67
CA ARG A 92 -8.82 -4.69 7.85
C ARG A 92 -8.47 -4.89 6.37
N ARG A 93 -7.64 -5.89 6.05
CA ARG A 93 -7.20 -6.22 4.69
C ARG A 93 -7.87 -7.46 4.11
N GLY A 94 -8.66 -8.19 4.91
CA GLY A 94 -9.28 -9.45 4.52
C GLY A 94 -8.25 -10.59 4.43
N PHE A 95 -7.24 -10.58 5.29
CA PHE A 95 -6.26 -11.67 5.40
C PHE A 95 -6.75 -12.70 6.41
N ASP A 96 -7.87 -13.37 6.07
CA ASP A 96 -8.61 -14.25 6.99
C ASP A 96 -7.75 -15.37 7.58
N GLU A 97 -6.84 -15.95 6.80
CA GLU A 97 -5.90 -16.97 7.25
C GLU A 97 -4.99 -16.44 8.37
N VAL A 98 -4.40 -15.25 8.19
CA VAL A 98 -3.50 -14.64 9.18
C VAL A 98 -4.29 -14.15 10.39
N ALA A 99 -5.49 -13.59 10.18
CA ALA A 99 -6.36 -13.15 11.26
C ALA A 99 -6.80 -14.31 12.15
N GLU A 100 -7.19 -15.42 11.55
CA GLU A 100 -7.59 -16.63 12.27
C GLU A 100 -6.40 -17.27 13.01
N LEU A 101 -5.23 -17.32 12.38
CA LEU A 101 -3.99 -17.76 13.03
C LEU A 101 -3.72 -16.93 14.30
N LEU A 102 -3.72 -15.60 14.19
CA LEU A 102 -3.50 -14.70 15.33
C LEU A 102 -4.55 -14.91 16.42
N ARG A 103 -5.84 -15.02 16.04
CA ARG A 103 -6.94 -15.31 16.99
C ARG A 103 -6.75 -16.63 17.74
N LEU A 104 -6.39 -17.71 17.03
CA LEU A 104 -6.13 -19.02 17.62
C LEU A 104 -4.92 -19.02 18.56
N ARG A 105 -3.94 -18.12 18.31
CA ARG A 105 -2.76 -17.94 19.15
C ARG A 105 -3.03 -16.97 20.32
N GLY A 106 -4.26 -16.46 20.48
CA GLY A 106 -4.71 -15.66 21.62
C GLY A 106 -4.63 -14.15 21.45
N ALA A 107 -4.49 -13.65 20.21
CA ALA A 107 -4.53 -12.21 19.95
C ALA A 107 -5.85 -11.58 20.40
N SER A 108 -5.77 -10.35 20.89
CA SER A 108 -6.96 -9.52 21.12
C SER A 108 -7.69 -9.26 19.80
N THR A 109 -9.00 -9.49 19.80
CA THR A 109 -9.87 -9.24 18.64
C THR A 109 -10.67 -7.94 18.78
N LEU A 110 -10.28 -7.07 19.72
CA LEU A 110 -10.93 -5.77 19.90
C LEU A 110 -10.65 -4.86 18.70
N LEU A 111 -11.71 -4.34 18.12
CA LEU A 111 -11.69 -3.41 16.98
C LEU A 111 -12.41 -2.12 17.34
N ASN A 112 -11.88 -1.00 16.88
CA ASN A 112 -12.56 0.28 16.96
C ASN A 112 -13.52 0.47 15.76
N GLN A 113 -14.26 1.60 15.70
CA GLN A 113 -15.25 1.82 14.64
C GLN A 113 -14.62 1.95 13.24
N PRO A 114 -13.49 2.65 13.03
CA PRO A 114 -12.77 2.64 11.76
C PRO A 114 -12.31 1.23 11.33
N ASP A 115 -11.91 0.37 12.27
CA ASP A 115 -11.56 -1.02 11.96
C ASP A 115 -12.79 -1.82 11.54
N ASN A 116 -13.92 -1.67 12.27
CA ASN A 116 -15.18 -2.32 11.91
C ASN A 116 -15.69 -1.86 10.53
N LEU A 117 -15.55 -0.56 10.21
CA LEU A 117 -15.86 -0.03 8.88
C LEU A 117 -15.01 -0.72 7.80
N ALA A 118 -13.69 -0.81 8.01
CA ALA A 118 -12.80 -1.46 7.07
C ALA A 118 -13.17 -2.94 6.87
N VAL A 119 -13.44 -3.67 7.97
CA VAL A 119 -13.87 -5.08 7.92
C VAL A 119 -15.20 -5.24 7.18
N ALA A 120 -16.17 -4.37 7.41
CA ALA A 120 -17.46 -4.41 6.71
C ALA A 120 -17.27 -4.22 5.19
N ILE A 121 -16.49 -3.21 4.80
CA ILE A 121 -16.21 -2.88 3.39
C ILE A 121 -15.44 -4.03 2.70
N VAL A 122 -14.37 -4.52 3.32
CA VAL A 122 -13.51 -5.55 2.73
C VAL A 122 -14.27 -6.88 2.52
N ASN A 123 -15.25 -7.16 3.39
CA ASN A 123 -16.11 -8.34 3.28
C ASN A 123 -17.39 -8.09 2.48
N GLY A 124 -17.52 -6.97 1.77
CA GLY A 124 -18.68 -6.66 0.93
C GLY A 124 -19.98 -6.37 1.71
N ARG A 125 -19.90 -6.18 3.04
CA ARG A 125 -21.07 -5.92 3.91
C ARG A 125 -21.43 -4.43 3.89
N MET A 126 -21.83 -3.94 2.70
CA MET A 126 -22.01 -2.52 2.45
C MET A 126 -23.13 -1.87 3.30
N ASP A 127 -24.19 -2.61 3.68
CA ASP A 127 -25.24 -2.08 4.53
C ASP A 127 -24.76 -1.89 5.98
N GLU A 128 -23.90 -2.79 6.46
CA GLU A 128 -23.22 -2.62 7.75
C GLU A 128 -22.27 -1.41 7.71
N ALA A 129 -21.49 -1.25 6.64
CA ALA A 129 -20.62 -0.09 6.47
C ALA A 129 -21.42 1.23 6.49
N ARG A 130 -22.56 1.32 5.81
CA ARG A 130 -23.47 2.48 5.87
C ARG A 130 -24.00 2.71 7.27
N THR A 131 -24.35 1.67 7.99
CA THR A 131 -24.84 1.76 9.39
C THR A 131 -23.76 2.31 10.31
N ILE A 132 -22.52 1.83 10.18
CA ILE A 132 -21.37 2.32 10.94
C ILE A 132 -21.13 3.81 10.65
N LEU A 133 -21.12 4.23 9.39
CA LEU A 133 -20.91 5.62 9.00
C LEU A 133 -22.05 6.54 9.47
N ALA A 134 -23.29 6.06 9.46
CA ALA A 134 -24.43 6.83 9.98
C ALA A 134 -24.31 7.07 11.49
N ALA A 135 -23.82 6.08 12.24
CA ALA A 135 -23.61 6.19 13.68
C ALA A 135 -22.31 6.92 14.04
N HIS A 136 -21.30 6.80 13.22
CA HIS A 136 -19.93 7.31 13.43
C HIS A 136 -19.40 7.99 12.17
N PRO A 137 -19.87 9.20 11.80
CA PRO A 137 -19.49 9.87 10.54
C PRO A 137 -17.97 10.10 10.39
N GLY A 138 -17.25 10.24 11.52
CA GLY A 138 -15.79 10.40 11.51
C GLY A 138 -15.00 9.11 11.25
N ALA A 139 -15.66 7.95 11.11
CA ALA A 139 -14.94 6.67 10.94
C ALA A 139 -14.21 6.54 9.59
N ALA A 140 -14.59 7.35 8.58
CA ALA A 140 -13.92 7.38 7.28
C ALA A 140 -12.72 8.35 7.24
N ARG A 141 -12.60 9.28 8.20
CA ARG A 141 -11.51 10.26 8.31
C ARG A 141 -11.26 10.59 9.77
N THR A 142 -10.27 9.95 10.35
CA THR A 142 -9.98 9.98 11.79
C THR A 142 -8.79 10.87 12.14
N GLY A 143 -7.93 11.17 11.16
CA GLY A 143 -6.62 11.78 11.35
C GLY A 143 -5.52 10.76 11.71
N ASN A 144 -5.87 9.47 11.82
CA ASN A 144 -4.91 8.40 11.97
C ASN A 144 -4.59 7.80 10.59
N ALA A 145 -3.35 7.98 10.12
CA ALA A 145 -2.94 7.54 8.79
C ALA A 145 -3.19 6.03 8.53
N GLU A 146 -3.09 5.19 9.55
CA GLU A 146 -3.37 3.75 9.41
C GLU A 146 -4.86 3.43 9.25
N GLU A 147 -5.74 4.32 9.70
CA GLU A 147 -7.19 4.20 9.53
C GLU A 147 -7.63 4.86 8.22
N ASP A 148 -7.17 6.06 7.96
CA ASP A 148 -7.58 6.91 6.84
C ASP A 148 -7.14 6.35 5.48
N ARG A 149 -6.14 5.47 5.45
CA ARG A 149 -5.69 4.76 4.24
C ARG A 149 -6.74 3.83 3.59
N LEU A 150 -7.90 3.59 4.25
CA LEU A 150 -8.90 2.64 3.77
C LEU A 150 -9.34 2.93 2.33
N LEU A 151 -9.49 4.21 1.95
CA LEU A 151 -9.85 4.58 0.57
C LEU A 151 -8.76 4.15 -0.42
N ALA A 152 -7.47 4.29 -0.08
CA ALA A 152 -6.38 3.81 -0.91
C ALA A 152 -6.37 2.27 -1.00
N ASP A 153 -6.60 1.57 0.12
CA ASP A 153 -6.63 0.10 0.17
C ASP A 153 -7.75 -0.51 -0.71
N VAL A 154 -8.86 0.22 -0.97
CA VAL A 154 -9.96 -0.26 -1.81
C VAL A 154 -9.96 0.30 -3.23
N ALA A 155 -9.30 1.43 -3.49
CA ALA A 155 -9.31 2.09 -4.79
C ALA A 155 -8.69 1.22 -5.92
N GLY A 156 -7.76 0.32 -5.57
CA GLY A 156 -7.17 -0.64 -6.50
C GLY A 156 -8.05 -1.86 -6.82
N ARG A 157 -9.22 -2.01 -6.18
CA ARG A 157 -10.13 -3.14 -6.39
C ARG A 157 -11.10 -2.84 -7.52
N ASN A 158 -11.60 -3.89 -8.18
CA ASN A 158 -12.58 -3.75 -9.28
C ASN A 158 -14.02 -3.58 -8.76
N GLU A 159 -14.21 -2.66 -7.81
CA GLU A 159 -15.50 -2.37 -7.17
C GLU A 159 -15.59 -0.88 -6.90
N THR A 160 -16.63 -0.22 -7.40
CA THR A 160 -16.84 1.24 -7.23
C THR A 160 -17.59 1.57 -5.94
N GLY A 161 -18.50 0.70 -5.50
CA GLY A 161 -19.34 0.96 -4.34
C GLY A 161 -18.61 1.34 -3.05
N PRO A 162 -17.52 0.65 -2.65
CA PRO A 162 -16.68 1.05 -1.54
C PRO A 162 -16.06 2.43 -1.69
N VAL A 163 -15.58 2.76 -2.89
CA VAL A 163 -14.95 4.04 -3.20
C VAL A 163 -15.98 5.18 -3.12
N GLU A 164 -17.15 5.01 -3.76
CA GLU A 164 -18.26 5.97 -3.69
C GLU A 164 -18.70 6.22 -2.25
N LEU A 165 -18.86 5.17 -1.46
CA LEU A 165 -19.28 5.26 -0.06
C LEU A 165 -18.26 6.05 0.77
N LEU A 166 -16.98 5.74 0.66
CA LEU A 166 -15.92 6.42 1.42
C LEU A 166 -15.75 7.87 1.00
N ILE A 167 -15.80 8.19 -0.30
CA ILE A 167 -15.77 9.57 -0.80
C ILE A 167 -16.97 10.35 -0.24
N SER A 168 -18.17 9.80 -0.32
CA SER A 168 -19.37 10.45 0.21
C SER A 168 -19.35 10.66 1.73
N ALA A 169 -18.59 9.82 2.44
CA ALA A 169 -18.36 9.94 3.88
C ALA A 169 -17.20 10.90 4.23
N GLY A 170 -16.58 11.56 3.24
CA GLY A 170 -15.52 12.54 3.44
C GLY A 170 -14.14 11.93 3.71
N ALA A 171 -13.87 10.71 3.23
CA ALA A 171 -12.55 10.11 3.28
C ALA A 171 -11.50 11.00 2.60
N ASP A 172 -10.28 10.95 3.11
CA ASP A 172 -9.19 11.76 2.60
C ASP A 172 -8.68 11.22 1.25
N LEU A 173 -8.79 12.06 0.19
CA LEU A 173 -8.36 11.71 -1.16
C LEU A 173 -6.83 11.68 -1.32
N GLU A 174 -6.10 12.19 -0.32
CA GLU A 174 -4.63 12.21 -0.28
C GLU A 174 -4.05 11.19 0.70
N ALA A 175 -4.90 10.49 1.47
CA ALA A 175 -4.43 9.49 2.43
C ALA A 175 -3.62 8.39 1.75
N GLN A 176 -2.39 8.21 2.22
CA GLN A 176 -1.45 7.28 1.60
C GLN A 176 -1.71 5.84 2.03
N GLY A 177 -1.77 4.94 1.05
CA GLY A 177 -1.80 3.50 1.24
C GLY A 177 -0.42 2.89 1.45
N LEU A 178 -0.28 1.61 1.11
CA LEU A 178 1.03 0.97 0.99
C LEU A 178 1.84 1.65 -0.12
N ASP A 179 3.16 1.67 0.04
CA ASP A 179 4.10 2.26 -0.91
C ASP A 179 3.85 3.77 -1.16
N SER A 180 3.31 4.48 -0.15
CA SER A 180 3.06 5.93 -0.14
C SER A 180 2.09 6.44 -1.23
N GLY A 181 1.43 5.54 -1.96
CA GLY A 181 0.50 5.93 -3.03
C GLY A 181 -0.85 6.40 -2.48
N THR A 182 -1.39 7.50 -3.03
CA THR A 182 -2.76 7.97 -2.74
C THR A 182 -3.82 7.03 -3.35
N PRO A 183 -5.13 7.18 -3.04
CA PRO A 183 -6.17 6.39 -3.70
C PRO A 183 -6.09 6.40 -5.23
N LEU A 184 -5.75 7.56 -5.83
CA LEU A 184 -5.62 7.67 -7.29
C LEU A 184 -4.40 6.89 -7.81
N HIS A 185 -3.29 6.84 -7.07
CA HIS A 185 -2.16 5.97 -7.41
C HIS A 185 -2.57 4.49 -7.41
N GLN A 186 -3.31 4.05 -6.39
CA GLN A 186 -3.75 2.66 -6.28
C GLN A 186 -4.71 2.27 -7.42
N ALA A 187 -5.69 3.13 -7.72
CA ALA A 187 -6.56 2.92 -8.87
C ALA A 187 -5.77 2.85 -10.19
N ALA A 188 -4.75 3.70 -10.31
CA ALA A 188 -3.88 3.80 -11.48
C ALA A 188 -3.02 2.54 -11.65
N TRP A 189 -2.34 2.09 -10.60
CA TRP A 189 -1.50 0.88 -10.61
C TRP A 189 -2.28 -0.37 -11.03
N PHE A 190 -3.48 -0.52 -10.48
CA PHE A 190 -4.32 -1.69 -10.74
C PHE A 190 -5.22 -1.55 -11.98
N GLY A 191 -5.10 -0.45 -12.76
CA GLY A 191 -5.87 -0.25 -13.98
C GLY A 191 -7.38 -0.23 -13.72
N GLN A 192 -7.83 0.58 -12.77
CA GLN A 192 -9.23 0.73 -12.35
C GLN A 192 -9.80 2.09 -12.82
N PRO A 193 -10.20 2.21 -14.10
CA PRO A 193 -10.62 3.50 -14.66
C PRO A 193 -11.87 4.08 -14.01
N ASP A 194 -12.81 3.23 -13.56
CA ASP A 194 -14.05 3.70 -12.94
C ASP A 194 -13.77 4.29 -11.54
N ASN A 195 -12.92 3.65 -10.74
CA ASN A 195 -12.48 4.21 -9.45
C ASN A 195 -11.67 5.49 -9.65
N ALA A 196 -10.78 5.52 -10.64
CA ALA A 196 -10.01 6.71 -10.95
C ALA A 196 -10.93 7.88 -11.36
N ARG A 197 -11.99 7.62 -12.13
CA ARG A 197 -12.99 8.63 -12.49
C ARG A 197 -13.66 9.22 -11.26
N LEU A 198 -14.15 8.37 -10.36
CA LEU A 198 -14.79 8.82 -9.11
C LEU A 198 -13.86 9.69 -8.29
N LEU A 199 -12.60 9.30 -8.18
CA LEU A 199 -11.58 10.06 -7.44
C LEU A 199 -11.29 11.41 -8.10
N ILE A 200 -11.09 11.44 -9.43
CA ILE A 200 -10.84 12.67 -10.20
C ILE A 200 -12.03 13.61 -10.11
N ASP A 201 -13.25 13.12 -10.33
CA ASP A 201 -14.47 13.91 -10.26
C ASP A 201 -14.73 14.48 -8.85
N SER A 202 -14.17 13.83 -7.83
CA SER A 202 -14.22 14.27 -6.43
C SER A 202 -13.06 15.20 -6.03
N GLY A 203 -12.16 15.53 -6.96
CA GLY A 203 -11.07 16.47 -6.74
C GLY A 203 -9.77 15.83 -6.22
N ALA A 204 -9.56 14.53 -6.42
CA ALA A 204 -8.28 13.91 -6.06
C ALA A 204 -7.11 14.59 -6.82
N PRO A 205 -6.01 14.92 -6.12
CA PRO A 205 -4.86 15.55 -6.77
C PRO A 205 -4.23 14.62 -7.82
N LEU A 206 -3.93 15.20 -9.01
CA LEU A 206 -3.41 14.46 -10.15
C LEU A 206 -1.88 14.31 -10.13
N ASP A 207 -1.18 15.25 -9.50
CA ASP A 207 0.27 15.41 -9.59
C ASP A 207 0.98 15.34 -8.22
N ILE A 208 0.41 14.57 -7.27
CA ILE A 208 1.15 14.14 -6.08
C ILE A 208 2.15 13.08 -6.52
N PHE A 209 3.39 13.20 -6.05
CA PHE A 209 4.43 12.19 -6.23
C PHE A 209 4.56 11.38 -4.95
N ASP A 210 4.51 10.05 -5.05
CA ASP A 210 4.70 9.17 -3.90
C ASP A 210 6.15 9.22 -3.41
N ALA A 211 6.35 9.03 -2.10
CA ALA A 211 7.67 9.13 -1.48
C ALA A 211 8.57 7.90 -1.75
N THR A 212 8.00 6.79 -2.22
CA THR A 212 8.72 5.52 -2.41
C THR A 212 9.33 5.42 -3.79
N HIS A 213 8.56 5.78 -4.84
CA HIS A 213 8.95 5.63 -6.24
C HIS A 213 9.14 6.97 -6.95
N GLU A 214 8.87 8.08 -6.26
CA GLU A 214 8.91 9.43 -6.82
C GLU A 214 8.11 9.54 -8.13
N SER A 215 6.89 8.98 -8.13
CA SER A 215 6.04 8.85 -9.32
C SER A 215 4.63 9.37 -9.05
N SER A 216 4.03 9.98 -10.06
CA SER A 216 2.65 10.49 -10.02
C SER A 216 1.64 9.39 -10.36
N PRO A 217 0.31 9.60 -10.14
CA PRO A 217 -0.71 8.64 -10.52
C PRO A 217 -0.63 8.19 -11.99
N ILE A 218 -0.32 9.11 -12.93
CA ILE A 218 -0.14 8.74 -14.33
C ILE A 218 1.12 7.88 -14.52
N GLY A 219 2.19 8.14 -13.79
CA GLY A 219 3.39 7.29 -13.78
C GLY A 219 3.07 5.87 -13.28
N TRP A 220 2.27 5.75 -12.22
CA TRP A 220 1.81 4.45 -11.71
C TRP A 220 0.92 3.71 -12.72
N ALA A 221 0.04 4.41 -13.44
CA ALA A 221 -0.77 3.80 -14.51
C ALA A 221 0.11 3.24 -15.63
N VAL A 222 1.13 4.00 -16.03
CA VAL A 222 2.07 3.63 -17.07
C VAL A 222 2.87 2.38 -16.67
N HIS A 223 3.51 2.41 -15.52
CA HIS A 223 4.28 1.30 -14.99
C HIS A 223 3.39 0.07 -14.72
N GLY A 224 2.22 0.29 -14.11
CA GLY A 224 1.21 -0.74 -13.85
C GLY A 224 0.72 -1.44 -15.11
N SER A 225 0.66 -0.73 -16.25
CA SER A 225 0.23 -1.30 -17.55
C SER A 225 1.12 -2.46 -18.02
N ARG A 226 2.33 -2.54 -17.50
CA ARG A 226 3.31 -3.57 -17.84
C ARG A 226 3.58 -4.55 -16.69
N TYR A 227 3.64 -4.07 -15.46
CA TYR A 227 4.18 -4.81 -14.34
C TYR A 227 3.14 -5.22 -13.27
N SER A 228 1.94 -4.62 -13.27
CA SER A 228 0.87 -5.04 -12.38
C SER A 228 0.37 -6.43 -12.74
N GLY A 229 0.09 -7.26 -11.73
CA GLY A 229 -0.42 -8.61 -11.94
C GLY A 229 -1.67 -8.62 -12.82
N GLY A 230 -1.65 -9.36 -13.95
CA GLY A 230 -2.75 -9.42 -14.91
C GLY A 230 -2.89 -8.18 -15.82
N ALA A 231 -1.88 -7.32 -15.89
CA ALA A 231 -1.90 -6.11 -16.72
C ALA A 231 -2.14 -6.40 -18.21
N GLU A 232 -1.63 -7.54 -18.72
CA GLU A 232 -1.82 -7.94 -20.12
C GLU A 232 -3.30 -8.03 -20.50
N GLY A 233 -4.14 -8.60 -19.63
CA GLY A 233 -5.59 -8.72 -19.84
C GLY A 233 -6.36 -7.41 -19.64
N ARG A 234 -5.71 -6.34 -19.13
CA ARG A 234 -6.34 -5.04 -18.80
C ARG A 234 -5.83 -3.88 -19.63
N GLN A 235 -5.22 -4.11 -20.77
CA GLN A 235 -4.62 -3.05 -21.61
C GLN A 235 -5.63 -1.97 -22.01
N ASP A 236 -6.88 -2.33 -22.29
CA ASP A 236 -7.95 -1.34 -22.60
C ASP A 236 -8.26 -0.42 -21.41
N ALA A 237 -8.26 -0.98 -20.20
CA ALA A 237 -8.47 -0.22 -18.97
C ALA A 237 -7.32 0.78 -18.73
N TYR A 238 -6.06 0.37 -18.92
CA TYR A 238 -4.92 1.29 -18.79
C TYR A 238 -4.92 2.38 -19.86
N VAL A 239 -5.28 2.05 -21.10
CA VAL A 239 -5.44 3.05 -22.17
C VAL A 239 -6.51 4.07 -21.81
N ALA A 240 -7.68 3.62 -21.33
CA ALA A 240 -8.76 4.50 -20.89
C ALA A 240 -8.33 5.38 -19.72
N LEU A 241 -7.66 4.79 -18.74
CA LEU A 241 -7.18 5.48 -17.55
C LEU A 241 -6.15 6.56 -17.88
N VAL A 242 -5.13 6.26 -18.68
CA VAL A 242 -4.10 7.23 -19.07
C VAL A 242 -4.72 8.38 -19.88
N ARG A 243 -5.66 8.09 -20.81
CA ARG A 243 -6.40 9.14 -21.51
C ARG A 243 -7.19 10.04 -20.58
N MET A 244 -7.82 9.45 -19.57
CA MET A 244 -8.59 10.18 -18.55
C MET A 244 -7.69 11.09 -17.73
N LEU A 245 -6.56 10.61 -17.24
CA LEU A 245 -5.60 11.39 -16.47
C LEU A 245 -5.04 12.56 -17.31
N LEU A 246 -4.67 12.32 -18.57
CA LEU A 246 -4.23 13.38 -19.48
C LEU A 246 -5.33 14.41 -19.73
N ALA A 247 -6.58 13.98 -19.96
CA ALA A 247 -7.71 14.88 -20.18
C ALA A 247 -8.05 15.69 -18.92
N ALA A 248 -7.81 15.16 -17.74
CA ALA A 248 -7.95 15.84 -16.47
C ALA A 248 -6.82 16.84 -16.18
N GLY A 249 -5.72 16.80 -16.94
CA GLY A 249 -4.60 17.73 -16.83
C GLY A 249 -3.38 17.19 -16.06
N SER A 250 -3.24 15.87 -15.88
CA SER A 250 -2.05 15.28 -15.27
C SER A 250 -0.78 15.72 -15.98
N SER A 251 0.24 16.11 -15.20
CA SER A 251 1.53 16.51 -15.71
C SER A 251 2.35 15.32 -16.22
N LEU A 252 3.06 15.52 -17.31
CA LEU A 252 4.06 14.59 -17.83
C LEU A 252 5.49 14.98 -17.42
N HIS A 253 5.63 15.94 -16.48
CA HIS A 253 6.91 16.47 -16.03
C HIS A 253 7.06 16.27 -14.52
N TYR A 254 8.29 16.02 -14.09
CA TYR A 254 8.61 15.97 -12.67
C TYR A 254 8.67 17.39 -12.08
N PRO A 255 8.08 17.64 -10.89
CA PRO A 255 8.10 18.97 -10.27
C PRO A 255 9.53 19.49 -10.03
N GLY A 256 9.80 20.71 -10.47
CA GLY A 256 11.09 21.38 -10.22
C GLY A 256 12.25 20.96 -11.13
N GLU A 257 12.08 19.93 -11.98
CA GLU A 257 13.05 19.66 -13.04
C GLU A 257 12.92 20.70 -14.16
N PRO A 258 14.04 21.17 -14.75
CA PRO A 258 13.96 21.86 -16.03
C PRO A 258 13.22 20.96 -17.00
N GLN A 259 12.49 21.53 -17.96
CA GLN A 259 11.70 20.81 -18.97
C GLN A 259 12.56 19.83 -19.80
N THR A 260 13.25 18.92 -19.13
CA THR A 260 13.94 17.82 -19.75
C THR A 260 12.91 16.71 -19.96
N ASP A 261 12.94 16.12 -21.13
CA ASP A 261 12.08 14.98 -21.46
C ASP A 261 12.39 13.71 -20.64
N ALA A 262 13.27 13.78 -19.65
CA ALA A 262 13.79 12.60 -18.95
C ALA A 262 12.70 11.79 -18.23
N TYR A 263 11.80 12.46 -17.50
CA TYR A 263 10.68 11.76 -16.85
C TYR A 263 9.71 11.15 -17.88
N PHE A 264 9.39 11.91 -18.93
CA PHE A 264 8.54 11.43 -20.02
C PHE A 264 9.18 10.25 -20.78
N GLN A 265 10.50 10.28 -21.03
CA GLN A 265 11.21 9.17 -21.67
C GLN A 265 11.17 7.92 -20.80
N ARG A 266 11.39 8.04 -19.49
CA ARG A 266 11.24 6.90 -18.54
C ARG A 266 9.83 6.31 -18.61
N MET A 267 8.78 7.15 -18.59
CA MET A 267 7.41 6.66 -18.76
C MET A 267 7.20 5.90 -20.06
N LEU A 268 7.80 6.37 -21.18
CA LEU A 268 7.69 5.66 -22.47
C LEU A 268 8.43 4.31 -22.47
N GLU A 269 9.54 4.21 -21.77
CA GLU A 269 10.31 2.96 -21.62
C GLU A 269 9.54 1.94 -20.76
N ASP A 270 8.86 2.42 -19.72
CA ASP A 270 8.07 1.60 -18.79
C ASP A 270 6.69 1.23 -19.33
N ALA A 271 6.16 1.98 -20.29
CA ALA A 271 4.82 1.78 -20.81
C ALA A 271 4.68 0.47 -21.60
N ALA A 272 3.54 -0.20 -21.44
CA ALA A 272 3.09 -1.16 -22.45
C ALA A 272 2.85 -0.43 -23.79
N SER A 273 3.05 -1.14 -24.92
CA SER A 273 3.04 -0.54 -26.26
C SER A 273 1.85 0.38 -26.53
N ARG A 274 0.63 -0.06 -26.21
CA ARG A 274 -0.60 0.69 -26.45
C ARG A 274 -0.70 1.96 -25.58
N VAL A 275 -0.23 1.88 -24.34
CA VAL A 275 -0.16 3.03 -23.41
C VAL A 275 0.89 4.03 -23.89
N GLY A 276 2.04 3.56 -24.35
CA GLY A 276 3.08 4.40 -24.94
C GLY A 276 2.60 5.20 -26.18
N GLU A 277 1.74 4.61 -27.01
CA GLU A 277 1.10 5.33 -28.13
C GLU A 277 0.19 6.46 -27.63
N VAL A 278 -0.58 6.23 -26.57
CA VAL A 278 -1.44 7.26 -25.97
C VAL A 278 -0.62 8.41 -25.41
N LEU A 279 0.47 8.13 -24.72
CA LEU A 279 1.39 9.15 -24.17
C LEU A 279 1.98 10.04 -25.28
N ARG A 280 2.47 9.42 -26.38
CA ARG A 280 3.04 10.19 -27.52
C ARG A 280 2.02 11.12 -28.17
N ASN A 281 0.76 10.65 -28.30
CA ASN A 281 -0.33 11.39 -28.94
C ASN A 281 -0.98 12.43 -28.02
N GLY A 282 -0.89 12.26 -26.70
CA GLY A 282 -1.47 13.13 -25.68
C GLY A 282 -0.55 14.26 -25.22
N ARG A 283 0.69 14.34 -25.74
CA ARG A 283 1.63 15.41 -25.38
C ARG A 283 1.13 16.75 -25.93
N PRO A 284 0.95 17.79 -25.09
CA PRO A 284 0.74 19.15 -25.58
C PRO A 284 1.91 19.57 -26.48
N GLN A 285 1.62 20.13 -27.66
CA GLN A 285 2.62 20.69 -28.57
C GLN A 285 3.19 21.98 -28.03
#